data_35822a87023e37c84975e83984e9b018
#
_entry.id   35822a87023e37c84975e83984e9b018
#
_cell.length_a   1.000
_cell.length_b   1.000
_cell.length_c   1.000
_cell.angle_alpha   90.00
_cell.angle_beta   90.00
_cell.angle_gamma   90.00
#
_symmetry.space_group_name_H-M   'P 1'
#
loop_
_entity.id
_entity.type
_entity.pdbx_description
1 polymer ?
#
loop_
_entity_poly.entity_id
_entity_poly.type
_entity_poly.pdbx_seq_one_letter_code
_entity_poly.pdbx_strand_id
1 'polypeptide(L)'
;MARKNLKQAVWNLKIAVCVPSTGTWNAHTAECITNMVSCFDQAEYGGGTKEVRVFGVCSSILPDSRHRLVAQAHGWGATHMLFIDSDMIVPWDTIQAFLKHNVPVVAANCVRRRFPT
;
A
#
# COMPACT_ATOMS: atom_id res chain seq x y z
N MET A 1 -4.28 -11.48 -31.79
CA MET A 1 -4.91 -11.73 -30.53
C MET A 1 -4.56 -10.69 -29.50
N ALA A 2 -5.08 -9.50 -29.69
CA ALA A 2 -4.79 -8.38 -28.81
C ALA A 2 -5.17 -8.67 -27.35
N ARG A 3 -6.32 -9.35 -27.15
CA ARG A 3 -6.79 -9.67 -25.81
C ARG A 3 -5.86 -10.64 -25.10
N LYS A 4 -5.32 -11.61 -25.81
CA LYS A 4 -4.38 -12.58 -25.27
C LYS A 4 -3.07 -11.89 -24.89
N ASN A 5 -2.62 -10.95 -25.71
CA ASN A 5 -1.43 -10.18 -25.42
C ASN A 5 -1.60 -9.29 -24.21
N LEU A 6 -2.80 -8.74 -24.02
CA LEU A 6 -3.10 -7.93 -22.83
C LEU A 6 -3.05 -8.77 -21.56
N LYS A 7 -3.53 -10.01 -21.60
CA LYS A 7 -3.46 -10.91 -20.44
C LYS A 7 -2.02 -11.31 -20.11
N GLN A 8 -1.18 -11.34 -21.12
CA GLN A 8 0.23 -11.67 -20.98
C GLN A 8 1.10 -10.44 -20.86
N ALA A 9 0.47 -9.25 -20.81
CA ALA A 9 1.22 -8.02 -20.63
C ALA A 9 2.06 -8.12 -19.36
N VAL A 10 3.32 -7.71 -19.49
CA VAL A 10 4.24 -7.71 -18.37
C VAL A 10 3.82 -6.59 -17.43
N TRP A 11 3.48 -6.96 -16.22
CA TRP A 11 3.13 -6.01 -15.19
C TRP A 11 4.37 -5.63 -14.40
N ASN A 12 4.72 -4.36 -14.46
CA ASN A 12 5.77 -3.83 -13.62
C ASN A 12 5.09 -3.07 -12.49
N LEU A 13 4.89 -3.74 -11.39
CA LEU A 13 4.22 -3.17 -10.24
C LEU A 13 5.24 -2.68 -9.23
N LYS A 14 5.15 -1.42 -8.88
CA LYS A 14 5.94 -0.84 -7.80
C LYS A 14 4.96 -0.21 -6.82
N ILE A 15 4.71 -0.92 -5.75
CA ILE A 15 3.72 -0.52 -4.75
C ILE A 15 4.44 0.22 -3.63
N ALA A 16 4.08 1.47 -3.44
CA ALA A 16 4.58 2.27 -2.33
C ALA A 16 3.55 2.23 -1.20
N VAL A 17 3.90 1.60 -0.09
CA VAL A 17 3.09 1.62 1.12
C VAL A 17 3.51 2.83 1.93
N CYS A 18 2.62 3.80 2.06
CA CYS A 18 2.93 5.10 2.64
C CYS A 18 2.27 5.22 4.01
N VAL A 19 3.08 5.40 5.05
CA VAL A 19 2.60 5.44 6.42
C VAL A 19 2.97 6.77 7.06
N PRO A 20 2.05 7.74 7.06
CA PRO A 20 2.29 8.99 7.80
C PRO A 20 2.17 8.73 9.30
N SER A 21 3.06 9.30 10.09
CA SER A 21 3.02 9.13 11.53
C SER A 21 3.58 10.36 12.24
N THR A 22 3.32 10.42 13.53
CA THR A 22 3.85 11.47 14.40
C THR A 22 5.13 11.03 15.11
N GLY A 23 5.65 9.85 14.77
CA GLY A 23 6.91 9.35 15.30
C GLY A 23 6.88 7.89 15.72
N THR A 24 5.71 7.37 16.01
CA THR A 24 5.57 5.96 16.44
C THR A 24 4.48 5.28 15.63
N TRP A 25 4.66 4.00 15.41
CA TRP A 25 3.65 3.15 14.81
C TRP A 25 3.09 2.23 15.88
N ASN A 26 1.80 1.97 15.82
CA ASN A 26 1.20 0.93 16.64
C ASN A 26 1.84 -0.41 16.28
N ALA A 27 2.17 -1.21 17.28
CA ALA A 27 2.85 -2.49 17.06
C ALA A 27 2.03 -3.43 16.20
N HIS A 28 0.72 -3.47 16.39
CA HIS A 28 -0.17 -4.30 15.58
C HIS A 28 -0.21 -3.82 14.13
N THR A 29 -0.17 -2.51 13.92
CA THR A 29 -0.11 -1.94 12.58
C THR A 29 1.17 -2.36 11.87
N ALA A 30 2.30 -2.26 12.55
CA ALA A 30 3.59 -2.67 11.97
C ALA A 30 3.58 -4.15 11.60
N GLU A 31 3.01 -4.99 12.45
CA GLU A 31 2.90 -6.41 12.20
C GLU A 31 2.00 -6.70 10.99
N CYS A 32 0.84 -6.05 10.92
CA CYS A 32 -0.07 -6.20 9.80
C CYS A 32 0.56 -5.77 8.47
N ILE A 33 1.27 -4.66 8.48
CA ILE A 33 1.95 -4.16 7.29
C ILE A 33 3.03 -5.13 6.85
N THR A 34 3.79 -5.67 7.78
CA THR A 34 4.82 -6.67 7.48
C THR A 34 4.21 -7.92 6.84
N ASN A 35 3.11 -8.42 7.38
CA ASN A 35 2.41 -9.55 6.81
C ASN A 35 1.87 -9.24 5.41
N MET A 36 1.26 -8.08 5.25
CA MET A 36 0.70 -7.66 3.96
C MET A 36 1.77 -7.59 2.89
N VAL A 37 2.91 -7.00 3.20
CA VAL A 37 4.04 -6.87 2.27
C VAL A 37 4.59 -8.25 1.93
N SER A 38 4.80 -9.09 2.92
CA SER A 38 5.33 -10.43 2.73
C SER A 38 4.40 -11.28 1.87
N CYS A 39 3.10 -11.23 2.13
CA CYS A 39 2.12 -12.00 1.36
C CYS A 39 2.04 -11.54 -0.09
N PHE A 40 2.11 -10.23 -0.32
CA PHE A 40 2.14 -9.70 -1.68
C PHE A 40 3.40 -10.11 -2.42
N ASP A 41 4.54 -10.06 -1.73
CA ASP A 41 5.82 -10.41 -2.32
C ASP A 41 5.87 -11.89 -2.75
N GLN A 42 5.22 -12.75 -1.98
CA GLN A 42 5.16 -14.18 -2.29
C GLN A 42 4.08 -14.55 -3.29
N ALA A 43 3.10 -13.68 -3.50
CA ALA A 43 2.01 -13.96 -4.44
C ALA A 43 2.51 -13.87 -5.88
N GLU A 44 1.96 -14.71 -6.75
CA GLU A 44 2.28 -14.65 -8.16
C GLU A 44 1.34 -13.69 -8.88
N TYR A 45 1.94 -12.81 -9.66
CA TYR A 45 1.20 -11.81 -10.42
C TYR A 45 1.67 -11.81 -11.86
N GLY A 46 1.17 -12.75 -12.64
CA GLY A 46 1.49 -12.82 -14.06
C GLY A 46 2.99 -12.99 -14.30
N GLY A 47 3.48 -12.55 -15.43
CA GLY A 47 4.86 -12.71 -15.81
C GLY A 47 5.75 -11.49 -15.63
N GLY A 48 5.28 -10.47 -14.92
CA GLY A 48 6.02 -9.24 -14.76
C GLY A 48 6.83 -9.16 -13.48
N THR A 49 7.39 -8.01 -13.23
CA THR A 49 8.09 -7.71 -11.98
C THR A 49 7.14 -7.06 -11.01
N LYS A 50 7.36 -7.31 -9.73
CA LYS A 50 6.65 -6.61 -8.68
C LYS A 50 7.63 -6.26 -7.57
N GLU A 51 7.47 -5.07 -7.07
CA GLU A 51 8.24 -4.59 -5.94
C GLU A 51 7.28 -3.90 -4.97
N VAL A 52 7.56 -4.01 -3.70
CA VAL A 52 6.82 -3.31 -2.67
C VAL A 52 7.81 -2.67 -1.72
N ARG A 53 7.55 -1.44 -1.36
CA ARG A 53 8.42 -0.72 -0.45
C ARG A 53 7.58 0.09 0.52
N VAL A 54 8.00 0.13 1.76
CA VAL A 54 7.32 0.88 2.80
C VAL A 54 8.06 2.19 3.02
N PHE A 55 7.32 3.28 2.94
CA PHE A 55 7.84 4.63 3.20
C PHE A 55 7.17 5.16 4.46
N GLY A 56 7.97 5.68 5.35
CA GLY A 56 7.47 6.32 6.55
C GLY A 56 8.01 7.74 6.66
N VAL A 57 7.15 8.65 7.06
CA VAL A 57 7.55 10.03 7.36
C VAL A 57 7.02 10.39 8.74
N CYS A 58 7.90 10.91 9.56
CA CYS A 58 7.57 11.38 10.89
C CYS A 58 7.39 12.89 10.86
N SER A 59 6.18 13.36 11.15
CA SER A 59 5.88 14.79 11.23
C SER A 59 4.64 15.00 12.06
N SER A 60 4.61 16.06 12.84
CA SER A 60 3.42 16.45 13.59
C SER A 60 2.35 17.08 12.70
N ILE A 61 2.69 17.40 11.46
CA ILE A 61 1.77 18.00 10.49
C ILE A 61 1.41 16.97 9.44
N LEU A 62 0.20 16.39 9.53
CA LEU A 62 -0.22 15.31 8.63
C LEU A 62 -0.22 15.67 7.15
N PRO A 63 -0.71 16.86 6.72
CA PRO A 63 -0.63 17.22 5.30
C PRO A 63 0.80 17.24 4.77
N ASP A 64 1.75 17.70 5.57
CA ASP A 64 3.15 17.72 5.20
C ASP A 64 3.71 16.30 5.06
N SER A 65 3.37 15.41 5.99
CA SER A 65 3.77 14.01 5.94
C SER A 65 3.29 13.33 4.66
N ARG A 66 2.03 13.52 4.33
CA ARG A 66 1.45 12.92 3.13
C ARG A 66 2.09 13.47 1.86
N HIS A 67 2.34 14.76 1.82
CA HIS A 67 3.02 15.38 0.68
C HIS A 67 4.41 14.82 0.48
N ARG A 68 5.17 14.67 1.55
CA ARG A 68 6.52 14.08 1.49
C ARG A 68 6.48 12.63 1.02
N LEU A 69 5.50 11.86 1.49
CA LEU A 69 5.35 10.47 1.09
C LEU A 69 5.04 10.35 -0.39
N VAL A 70 4.17 11.21 -0.91
CA VAL A 70 3.88 11.24 -2.35
C VAL A 70 5.15 11.54 -3.13
N ALA A 71 5.93 12.53 -2.70
CA ALA A 71 7.18 12.89 -3.37
C ALA A 71 8.18 11.74 -3.36
N GLN A 72 8.33 11.06 -2.23
CA GLN A 72 9.23 9.90 -2.13
C GLN A 72 8.79 8.75 -3.01
N ALA A 73 7.49 8.42 -2.98
CA ALA A 73 6.94 7.34 -3.78
C ALA A 73 7.09 7.64 -5.28
N HIS A 74 6.80 8.86 -5.67
CA HIS A 74 6.95 9.29 -7.06
C HIS A 74 8.41 9.21 -7.50
N GLY A 75 9.34 9.68 -6.68
CA GLY A 75 10.77 9.64 -6.97
C GLY A 75 11.29 8.21 -7.08
N TRP A 76 10.72 7.28 -6.36
CA TRP A 76 11.06 5.86 -6.47
C TRP A 76 10.51 5.23 -7.74
N GLY A 77 9.51 5.85 -8.36
CA GLY A 77 8.87 5.32 -9.55
C GLY A 77 7.69 4.40 -9.25
N ALA A 78 6.97 4.69 -8.16
CA ALA A 78 5.82 3.88 -7.79
C ALA A 78 4.75 3.91 -8.88
N THR A 79 4.17 2.75 -9.16
CA THR A 79 2.99 2.65 -10.02
C THR A 79 1.71 2.83 -9.21
N HIS A 80 1.76 2.49 -7.94
CA HIS A 80 0.61 2.56 -7.03
C HIS A 80 1.07 3.04 -5.66
N MET A 81 0.23 3.81 -5.00
CA MET A 81 0.48 4.27 -3.64
C MET A 81 -0.65 3.79 -2.74
N LEU A 82 -0.30 3.20 -1.62
CA LEU A 82 -1.26 2.74 -0.62
C LEU A 82 -0.97 3.48 0.68
N PHE A 83 -1.92 4.31 1.10
CA PHE A 83 -1.78 5.05 2.36
C PHE A 83 -2.44 4.28 3.50
N ILE A 84 -1.69 4.07 4.56
CA ILE A 84 -2.16 3.40 5.77
C ILE A 84 -1.74 4.24 6.97
N ASP A 85 -2.69 4.62 7.80
CA ASP A 85 -2.37 5.35 9.02
C ASP A 85 -1.63 4.44 10.01
N SER A 86 -0.81 5.04 10.85
CA SER A 86 0.08 4.29 11.74
C SER A 86 -0.63 3.53 12.87
N ASP A 87 -1.94 3.67 12.99
CA ASP A 87 -2.77 2.97 13.96
C ASP A 87 -3.83 2.08 13.31
N MET A 88 -3.72 1.84 12.02
CA MET A 88 -4.67 1.01 11.26
C MET A 88 -4.24 -0.45 11.26
N ILE A 89 -5.23 -1.33 11.29
CA ILE A 89 -5.01 -2.77 11.12
C ILE A 89 -5.60 -3.16 9.79
N VAL A 90 -4.79 -3.78 8.94
CA VAL A 90 -5.19 -4.14 7.58
C VAL A 90 -5.03 -5.65 7.38
N PRO A 91 -5.90 -6.27 6.56
CA PRO A 91 -5.76 -7.69 6.21
C PRO A 91 -4.50 -7.94 5.40
N TRP A 92 -4.04 -9.20 5.42
CA TRP A 92 -2.84 -9.60 4.70
C TRP A 92 -2.97 -9.46 3.18
N ASP A 93 -4.19 -9.52 2.66
CA ASP A 93 -4.44 -9.48 1.22
C ASP A 93 -4.87 -8.08 0.73
N THR A 94 -4.59 -7.04 1.49
CA THR A 94 -5.07 -5.68 1.18
C THR A 94 -4.57 -5.20 -0.17
N ILE A 95 -3.30 -5.39 -0.48
CA ILE A 95 -2.74 -4.94 -1.76
C ILE A 95 -3.44 -5.65 -2.92
N GLN A 96 -3.56 -6.96 -2.83
CA GLN A 96 -4.22 -7.75 -3.88
C GLN A 96 -5.68 -7.34 -4.06
N ALA A 97 -6.37 -7.11 -2.95
CA ALA A 97 -7.78 -6.72 -2.98
C ALA A 97 -7.98 -5.37 -3.67
N PHE A 98 -7.13 -4.41 -3.39
CA PHE A 98 -7.20 -3.10 -4.05
C PHE A 98 -6.87 -3.18 -5.53
N LEU A 99 -5.86 -3.96 -5.89
CA LEU A 99 -5.47 -4.11 -7.29
C LEU A 99 -6.58 -4.74 -8.14
N LYS A 100 -7.39 -5.61 -7.54
CA LYS A 100 -8.51 -6.24 -8.24
C LYS A 100 -9.51 -5.24 -8.80
N HIS A 101 -9.70 -4.13 -8.13
CA HIS A 101 -10.67 -3.12 -8.57
C HIS A 101 -10.24 -2.41 -9.84
N ASN A 102 -8.95 -2.32 -10.08
CA ASN A 102 -8.38 -1.74 -11.30
C ASN A 102 -8.99 -0.38 -11.65
N VAL A 103 -9.09 0.48 -10.65
CA VAL A 103 -9.60 1.85 -10.79
C VAL A 103 -8.54 2.82 -10.32
N PRO A 104 -8.56 4.09 -10.80
CA PRO A 104 -7.53 5.05 -10.43
C PRO A 104 -7.43 5.34 -8.94
N VAL A 105 -8.56 5.35 -8.24
CA VAL A 105 -8.59 5.59 -6.81
C VAL A 105 -9.57 4.62 -6.16
N VAL A 106 -9.12 3.96 -5.10
CA VAL A 106 -9.97 3.06 -4.32
C VAL A 106 -9.69 3.29 -2.85
N ALA A 107 -10.71 3.21 -2.03
CA ALA A 107 -10.57 3.37 -0.60
C ALA A 107 -11.40 2.32 0.13
N ALA A 108 -10.89 1.86 1.26
CA ALA A 108 -11.64 0.97 2.11
C ALA A 108 -12.54 1.76 3.03
N ASN A 109 -13.72 1.22 3.29
CA ASN A 109 -14.62 1.77 4.28
C ASN A 109 -14.16 1.31 5.66
N CYS A 110 -13.44 2.17 6.36
CA CYS A 110 -12.87 1.83 7.64
C CYS A 110 -13.85 2.12 8.75
N VAL A 111 -14.12 1.11 9.58
CA VAL A 111 -14.97 1.30 10.74
C VAL A 111 -14.22 2.12 11.78
N ARG A 112 -14.93 3.09 12.34
CA ARG A 112 -14.35 3.91 13.41
C ARG A 112 -13.91 3.02 14.55
N ARG A 113 -12.69 3.22 14.99
CA ARG A 113 -12.12 2.45 16.08
C ARG A 113 -12.89 2.77 17.37
N ARG A 114 -13.56 1.78 17.91
CA ARG A 114 -14.22 1.87 19.20
C ARG A 114 -13.72 0.75 20.08
N PHE A 115 -13.28 1.11 21.25
CA PHE A 115 -13.04 0.10 22.26
C PHE A 115 -14.37 -0.24 22.88
N PRO A 116 -14.64 -1.52 23.12
CA PRO A 116 -15.82 -1.89 23.89
C PRO A 116 -15.70 -1.26 25.26
N THR A 117 -16.70 -0.52 25.62
CA THR A 117 -16.77 0.10 26.93
C THR A 117 -17.76 -0.65 27.78
#